data_585306f8d5c41c5a68300863d4927373
#
_entry.id   585306f8d5c41c5a68300863d4927373
#
_cell.length_a   1.000
_cell.length_b   1.000
_cell.length_c   1.000
_cell.angle_alpha   90.00
_cell.angle_beta   90.00
_cell.angle_gamma   90.00
#
_symmetry.space_group_name_H-M   'P 1'
#
loop_
_entity.id
_entity.type
_entity.pdbx_description
1 polymer ?
#
loop_
_entity_poly.entity_id
_entity_poly.type
_entity_poly.pdbx_seq_one_letter_code
_entity_poly.pdbx_strand_id
1 'polypeptide(L)'
;DTWVRGACGGEHGAVAKSDKVKTAYTVCGPRKGVKIEPSPFDEPCYSVAIAPKTRGQEYKMAQGLNRLNEEDPSFRVVNNAETHQMVVSGAGDIQIDVLVNKLKSRFGVEVVLDTPRVPYREKIRKTVSKQGRHKKQTGGSGQFGDVWIRFEPNEESEEMVFAEEVFGG
;
A
#
# COMPACT_ATOMS: atom_id res chain seq x y z
N ASP A 1 10.52 2.44 37.69
CA ASP A 1 10.55 1.23 36.84
C ASP A 1 11.41 0.17 37.51
N THR A 2 10.81 -0.96 37.86
CA THR A 2 11.51 -2.06 38.51
C THR A 2 11.63 -3.23 37.51
N TRP A 3 12.83 -3.72 37.29
CA TRP A 3 13.07 -4.90 36.44
C TRP A 3 12.65 -6.15 37.20
N VAL A 4 11.74 -6.94 36.62
CA VAL A 4 11.29 -8.22 37.16
C VAL A 4 11.62 -9.36 36.20
N ARG A 5 11.83 -10.58 36.74
CA ARG A 5 12.15 -11.78 35.94
C ARG A 5 10.94 -12.46 35.31
N GLY A 6 9.75 -12.02 35.61
CA GLY A 6 8.49 -12.56 35.08
C GLY A 6 7.31 -11.77 35.58
N ALA A 7 6.17 -11.91 34.92
CA ALA A 7 4.87 -11.37 35.33
C ALA A 7 3.92 -12.52 35.61
N CYS A 8 3.11 -12.40 36.67
CA CYS A 8 2.07 -13.36 37.01
C CYS A 8 0.74 -13.04 36.32
N GLY A 9 -0.21 -13.97 36.33
CA GLY A 9 -1.54 -13.74 35.77
C GLY A 9 -2.23 -12.53 36.44
N GLY A 10 -2.77 -11.61 35.65
CA GLY A 10 -3.39 -10.37 36.08
C GLY A 10 -2.45 -9.18 36.25
N GLU A 11 -1.15 -9.34 36.05
CA GLU A 11 -0.19 -8.25 36.07
C GLU A 11 0.03 -7.61 34.70
N HIS A 12 0.31 -6.32 34.68
CA HIS A 12 0.73 -5.59 33.50
C HIS A 12 2.24 -5.39 33.53
N GLY A 13 2.91 -5.78 32.44
CA GLY A 13 4.36 -5.64 32.30
C GLY A 13 4.74 -5.05 30.95
N ALA A 14 5.92 -4.46 30.88
CA ALA A 14 6.52 -4.00 29.65
C ALA A 14 7.71 -4.87 29.25
N VAL A 15 7.77 -5.28 28.00
CA VAL A 15 8.92 -5.97 27.40
C VAL A 15 9.62 -5.01 26.47
N ALA A 16 10.89 -4.70 26.75
CA ALA A 16 11.69 -3.83 25.93
C ALA A 16 12.58 -4.63 24.95
N LYS A 17 13.00 -3.98 23.87
CA LYS A 17 13.96 -4.52 22.87
C LYS A 17 13.48 -5.82 22.18
N SER A 18 12.19 -5.90 21.84
CA SER A 18 11.66 -7.00 21.06
C SER A 18 11.14 -6.50 19.71
N ASP A 19 11.85 -6.81 18.63
CA ASP A 19 11.44 -6.46 17.25
C ASP A 19 10.41 -7.45 16.67
N LYS A 20 10.12 -8.53 17.40
CA LYS A 20 9.25 -9.62 16.90
C LYS A 20 7.83 -9.57 17.44
N VAL A 21 7.58 -8.78 18.48
CA VAL A 21 6.27 -8.67 19.13
C VAL A 21 5.55 -7.44 18.60
N LYS A 22 4.36 -7.64 18.06
CA LYS A 22 3.47 -6.59 17.57
C LYS A 22 2.23 -6.49 18.43
N THR A 23 1.49 -5.39 18.28
CA THR A 23 0.18 -5.19 18.92
C THR A 23 -0.73 -6.38 18.62
N ALA A 24 -1.48 -6.80 19.62
CA ALA A 24 -2.39 -7.96 19.59
C ALA A 24 -1.72 -9.35 19.44
N TYR A 25 -0.41 -9.46 19.58
CA TYR A 25 0.26 -10.75 19.61
C TYR A 25 0.16 -11.37 21.00
N THR A 26 -0.05 -12.70 21.04
CA THR A 26 0.01 -13.49 22.27
C THR A 26 1.43 -13.95 22.52
N VAL A 27 1.99 -13.58 23.67
CA VAL A 27 3.29 -14.09 24.14
C VAL A 27 3.04 -15.25 25.10
N CYS A 28 3.60 -16.41 24.78
CA CYS A 28 3.44 -17.62 25.58
C CYS A 28 4.77 -18.31 25.83
N GLY A 29 4.81 -19.18 26.84
CA GLY A 29 5.98 -20.01 27.13
C GLY A 29 6.17 -21.10 26.06
N PRO A 30 7.41 -21.63 25.90
CA PRO A 30 7.76 -22.57 24.83
C PRO A 30 7.02 -23.91 24.85
N ARG A 31 6.35 -24.25 25.96
CA ARG A 31 5.62 -25.51 26.13
C ARG A 31 4.09 -25.36 26.11
N LYS A 32 3.56 -24.15 26.04
CA LYS A 32 2.12 -23.88 26.03
C LYS A 32 1.83 -22.87 24.93
N GLY A 33 1.59 -23.35 23.73
CA GLY A 33 1.16 -22.53 22.60
C GLY A 33 -0.32 -22.19 22.70
N VAL A 34 -0.69 -21.20 23.51
CA VAL A 34 -2.06 -20.65 23.54
C VAL A 34 -2.04 -19.39 22.70
N LYS A 35 -2.87 -19.34 21.68
CA LYS A 35 -3.11 -18.15 20.86
C LYS A 35 -4.46 -17.55 21.25
N ILE A 36 -4.44 -16.30 21.72
CA ILE A 36 -5.66 -15.53 21.97
C ILE A 36 -5.97 -14.77 20.68
N GLU A 37 -7.18 -14.92 20.18
CA GLU A 37 -7.60 -14.16 19.00
C GLU A 37 -7.73 -12.68 19.35
N PRO A 38 -7.10 -11.77 18.56
CA PRO A 38 -7.24 -10.35 18.79
C PRO A 38 -8.67 -9.91 18.50
N SER A 39 -9.14 -8.88 19.21
CA SER A 39 -10.39 -8.21 18.84
C SER A 39 -10.24 -7.60 17.44
N PRO A 40 -11.23 -7.74 16.55
CA PRO A 40 -11.19 -7.12 15.25
C PRO A 40 -11.19 -5.59 15.41
N PHE A 41 -10.40 -4.92 14.58
CA PHE A 41 -10.46 -3.47 14.45
C PHE A 41 -11.50 -3.11 13.38
N ASP A 42 -12.20 -2.00 13.61
CA ASP A 42 -13.13 -1.47 12.62
C ASP A 42 -12.41 -1.09 11.32
N GLU A 43 -13.08 -1.27 10.20
CA GLU A 43 -12.52 -0.87 8.90
C GLU A 43 -12.43 0.66 8.83
N PRO A 44 -11.26 1.20 8.44
CA PRO A 44 -11.07 2.63 8.35
C PRO A 44 -11.94 3.24 7.24
N CYS A 45 -12.69 4.29 7.57
CA CYS A 45 -13.65 4.94 6.66
C CYS A 45 -13.20 6.31 6.14
N TYR A 46 -12.14 6.89 6.68
CA TYR A 46 -11.62 8.19 6.27
C TYR A 46 -10.21 8.04 5.70
N SER A 47 -10.00 8.51 4.47
CA SER A 47 -8.73 8.34 3.74
C SER A 47 -8.18 9.67 3.28
N VAL A 48 -6.87 9.86 3.44
CA VAL A 48 -6.13 11.03 2.96
C VAL A 48 -4.85 10.59 2.26
N ALA A 49 -4.45 11.34 1.24
CA ALA A 49 -3.14 11.21 0.64
C ALA A 49 -2.14 11.99 1.48
N ILE A 50 -0.98 11.39 1.76
CA ILE A 50 0.07 11.97 2.57
C ILE A 50 1.37 12.08 1.78
N ALA A 51 1.99 13.25 1.83
CA ALA A 51 3.28 13.48 1.20
C ALA A 51 4.20 14.27 2.13
N PRO A 52 5.51 14.05 2.09
CA PRO A 52 6.44 14.83 2.89
C PRO A 52 6.52 16.25 2.33
N LYS A 53 6.55 17.24 3.22
CA LYS A 53 6.72 18.65 2.85
C LYS A 53 8.07 18.94 2.21
N THR A 54 9.09 18.20 2.63
CA THR A 54 10.46 18.31 2.12
C THR A 54 10.81 17.11 1.25
N ARG A 55 11.25 17.36 0.01
CA ARG A 55 11.73 16.31 -0.91
C ARG A 55 12.85 15.50 -0.28
N GLY A 56 12.87 14.18 -0.54
CA GLY A 56 13.87 13.25 -0.04
C GLY A 56 13.55 12.67 1.35
N GLN A 57 12.40 13.03 1.95
CA GLN A 57 11.96 12.46 3.22
C GLN A 57 10.92 11.33 3.05
N GLU A 58 10.65 10.89 1.83
CA GLU A 58 9.65 9.85 1.51
C GLU A 58 9.93 8.55 2.25
N TYR A 59 11.19 8.11 2.23
CA TYR A 59 11.61 6.90 2.94
C TYR A 59 11.44 7.02 4.46
N LYS A 60 11.84 8.16 5.03
CA LYS A 60 11.72 8.42 6.46
C LYS A 60 10.26 8.49 6.91
N MET A 61 9.41 9.09 6.07
CA MET A 61 7.96 9.13 6.28
C MET A 61 7.37 7.73 6.26
N ALA A 62 7.67 6.92 5.23
CA ALA A 62 7.19 5.55 5.11
C ALA A 62 7.63 4.69 6.30
N GLN A 63 8.88 4.80 6.72
CA GLN A 63 9.38 4.10 7.90
C GLN A 63 8.66 4.52 9.18
N GLY A 64 8.40 5.83 9.35
CA GLY A 64 7.65 6.35 10.48
C GLY A 64 6.22 5.84 10.51
N LEU A 65 5.53 5.86 9.36
CA LEU A 65 4.16 5.34 9.22
C LEU A 65 4.09 3.84 9.53
N ASN A 66 5.03 3.05 9.03
CA ASN A 66 5.07 1.61 9.31
C ASN A 66 5.24 1.32 10.81
N ARG A 67 6.13 2.04 11.49
CA ARG A 67 6.31 1.90 12.94
C ARG A 67 5.08 2.31 13.74
N LEU A 68 4.42 3.39 13.33
CA LEU A 68 3.16 3.82 13.96
C LEU A 68 2.03 2.82 13.71
N ASN A 69 2.00 2.19 12.54
CA ASN A 69 1.02 1.14 12.23
C ASN A 69 1.27 -0.16 13.02
N GLU A 70 2.52 -0.46 13.37
CA GLU A 70 2.84 -1.57 14.29
C GLU A 70 2.36 -1.30 15.72
N GLU A 71 2.35 -0.02 16.16
CA GLU A 71 1.81 0.39 17.46
C GLU A 71 0.28 0.41 17.46
N ASP A 72 -0.33 0.86 16.38
CA ASP A 72 -1.77 1.04 16.22
C ASP A 72 -2.24 0.47 14.88
N PRO A 73 -2.73 -0.77 14.84
CA PRO A 73 -3.23 -1.39 13.61
C PRO A 73 -4.62 -0.91 13.18
N SER A 74 -5.24 0.04 13.89
CA SER A 74 -6.57 0.57 13.56
C SER A 74 -6.57 1.50 12.34
N PHE A 75 -5.40 1.93 11.86
CA PHE A 75 -5.27 2.66 10.61
C PHE A 75 -4.50 1.83 9.57
N ARG A 76 -4.72 2.12 8.30
CA ARG A 76 -4.09 1.42 7.17
C ARG A 76 -3.23 2.38 6.35
N VAL A 77 -2.07 1.92 5.90
CA VAL A 77 -1.18 2.66 5.00
C VAL A 77 -1.04 1.89 3.70
N VAL A 78 -1.38 2.51 2.58
CA VAL A 78 -1.29 1.92 1.25
C VAL A 78 -0.48 2.83 0.33
N ASN A 79 0.53 2.27 -0.31
CA ASN A 79 1.20 2.97 -1.41
C ASN A 79 0.50 2.58 -2.72
N ASN A 80 -0.26 3.52 -3.27
CA ASN A 80 -0.98 3.30 -4.52
C ASN A 80 -0.03 3.54 -5.71
N ALA A 81 0.36 2.46 -6.37
CA ALA A 81 1.28 2.50 -7.52
C ALA A 81 0.66 3.19 -8.75
N GLU A 82 -0.67 3.15 -8.92
CA GLU A 82 -1.36 3.75 -10.06
C GLU A 82 -1.43 5.28 -9.95
N THR A 83 -1.72 5.78 -8.75
CA THR A 83 -1.82 7.23 -8.50
C THR A 83 -0.52 7.85 -8.02
N HIS A 84 0.49 7.02 -7.72
CA HIS A 84 1.76 7.43 -7.11
C HIS A 84 1.56 8.23 -5.81
N GLN A 85 0.55 7.86 -5.03
CA GLN A 85 0.26 8.49 -3.75
C GLN A 85 0.34 7.47 -2.62
N MET A 86 0.89 7.90 -1.50
CA MET A 86 0.74 7.18 -0.24
C MET A 86 -0.57 7.63 0.41
N VAL A 87 -1.44 6.67 0.70
CA VAL A 87 -2.76 6.92 1.29
C VAL A 87 -2.80 6.33 2.68
N VAL A 88 -3.25 7.13 3.63
CA VAL A 88 -3.48 6.71 5.02
C VAL A 88 -4.98 6.75 5.27
N SER A 89 -5.50 5.63 5.77
CA SER A 89 -6.93 5.47 6.09
C SER A 89 -7.08 5.20 7.58
N GLY A 90 -7.96 5.93 8.22
CA GLY A 90 -8.26 5.82 9.65
C GLY A 90 -9.76 5.95 9.93
N ALA A 91 -10.14 5.91 11.20
CA ALA A 91 -11.53 6.06 11.64
C ALA A 91 -12.08 7.48 11.42
N GLY A 92 -11.21 8.49 11.39
CA GLY A 92 -11.61 9.89 11.20
C GLY A 92 -10.42 10.85 11.12
N ASP A 93 -10.74 12.13 10.95
CA ASP A 93 -9.77 13.22 10.83
C ASP A 93 -8.88 13.37 12.07
N ILE A 94 -9.45 13.26 13.26
CA ILE A 94 -8.70 13.37 14.53
C ILE A 94 -7.60 12.30 14.61
N GLN A 95 -7.87 11.07 14.18
CA GLN A 95 -6.86 10.01 14.18
C GLN A 95 -5.70 10.36 13.22
N ILE A 96 -6.02 10.90 12.05
CA ILE A 96 -5.01 11.34 11.08
C ILE A 96 -4.18 12.50 11.65
N ASP A 97 -4.80 13.46 12.32
CA ASP A 97 -4.10 14.57 12.96
C ASP A 97 -3.14 14.09 14.05
N VAL A 98 -3.56 13.14 14.88
CA VAL A 98 -2.69 12.51 15.89
C VAL A 98 -1.50 11.82 15.23
N LEU A 99 -1.74 11.12 14.12
CA LEU A 99 -0.71 10.42 13.38
C LEU A 99 0.31 11.39 12.75
N VAL A 100 -0.15 12.49 12.17
CA VAL A 100 0.69 13.57 11.64
C VAL A 100 1.55 14.20 12.76
N ASN A 101 0.94 14.47 13.91
CA ASN A 101 1.66 15.02 15.06
C ASN A 101 2.72 14.03 15.59
N LYS A 102 2.44 12.73 15.62
CA LYS A 102 3.42 11.70 15.99
C LYS A 102 4.56 11.61 14.97
N LEU A 103 4.28 11.70 13.65
CA LEU A 103 5.30 11.76 12.61
C LEU A 103 6.24 12.94 12.80
N LYS A 104 5.69 14.11 13.08
CA LYS A 104 6.48 15.34 13.32
C LYS A 104 7.31 15.24 14.60
N SER A 105 6.70 14.84 15.72
CA SER A 105 7.37 14.86 17.04
C SER A 105 8.39 13.74 17.20
N ARG A 106 8.10 12.53 16.72
CA ARG A 106 8.95 11.34 16.95
C ARG A 106 9.94 11.08 15.81
N PHE A 107 9.54 11.40 14.58
CA PHE A 107 10.35 11.14 13.39
C PHE A 107 10.87 12.42 12.73
N GLY A 108 10.45 13.60 13.17
CA GLY A 108 10.89 14.86 12.59
C GLY A 108 10.53 15.03 11.12
N VAL A 109 9.38 14.48 10.70
CA VAL A 109 8.87 14.57 9.33
C VAL A 109 7.61 15.44 9.32
N GLU A 110 7.66 16.55 8.60
CA GLU A 110 6.47 17.35 8.31
C GLU A 110 5.83 16.85 7.02
N VAL A 111 4.51 16.72 7.05
CA VAL A 111 3.73 16.18 5.94
C VAL A 111 2.66 17.15 5.48
N VAL A 112 2.22 16.98 4.25
CA VAL A 112 1.07 17.67 3.66
C VAL A 112 0.00 16.61 3.39
N LEU A 113 -1.24 16.92 3.73
CA LEU A 113 -2.40 16.08 3.46
C LEU A 113 -3.12 16.62 2.23
N ASP A 114 -3.59 15.70 1.38
CA ASP A 114 -4.35 16.01 0.17
C ASP A 114 -5.47 14.97 -0.03
N THR A 115 -6.40 15.26 -0.91
CA THR A 115 -7.44 14.32 -1.28
C THR A 115 -6.86 13.16 -2.11
N PRO A 116 -7.14 11.89 -1.75
CA PRO A 116 -6.67 10.76 -2.53
C PRO A 116 -7.25 10.79 -3.95
N ARG A 117 -6.40 10.52 -4.93
CA ARG A 117 -6.86 10.36 -6.32
C ARG A 117 -7.50 9.01 -6.50
N VAL A 118 -8.63 8.98 -7.20
CA VAL A 118 -9.30 7.74 -7.58
C VAL A 118 -8.64 7.19 -8.84
N PRO A 119 -8.11 5.95 -8.83
CA PRO A 119 -7.58 5.32 -10.02
C PRO A 119 -8.72 4.90 -10.95
N TYR A 120 -9.03 5.74 -11.91
CA TYR A 120 -10.02 5.40 -12.92
C TYR A 120 -9.43 4.43 -13.92
N ARG A 121 -10.20 3.39 -14.27
CA ARG A 121 -9.86 2.42 -15.31
C ARG A 121 -10.83 2.54 -16.46
N GLU A 122 -10.30 2.47 -17.67
CA GLU A 122 -11.12 2.44 -18.89
C GLU A 122 -11.58 1.00 -19.15
N LYS A 123 -12.83 0.87 -19.60
CA LYS A 123 -13.41 -0.39 -20.06
C LYS A 123 -13.91 -0.24 -21.48
N ILE A 124 -13.42 -1.08 -22.38
CA ILE A 124 -13.97 -1.18 -23.73
C ILE A 124 -15.30 -1.91 -23.70
N ARG A 125 -16.26 -1.44 -24.51
CA ARG A 125 -17.63 -1.99 -24.55
C ARG A 125 -17.93 -2.70 -25.86
N LYS A 126 -17.07 -2.60 -26.86
CA LYS A 126 -17.25 -3.15 -28.20
C LYS A 126 -15.95 -3.73 -28.70
N THR A 127 -16.02 -4.79 -29.48
CA THR A 127 -14.89 -5.31 -30.24
C THR A 127 -14.47 -4.30 -31.30
N VAL A 128 -13.21 -3.91 -31.31
CA VAL A 128 -12.62 -2.97 -32.27
C VAL A 128 -11.31 -3.52 -32.80
N SER A 129 -11.15 -3.52 -34.11
CA SER A 129 -9.88 -3.86 -34.77
C SER A 129 -9.18 -2.58 -35.24
N LYS A 130 -7.90 -2.46 -34.94
CA LYS A 130 -7.09 -1.31 -35.32
C LYS A 130 -5.77 -1.75 -35.89
N GLN A 131 -5.39 -1.14 -37.01
CA GLN A 131 -4.05 -1.29 -37.60
C GLN A 131 -3.07 -0.35 -36.95
N GLY A 132 -1.95 -0.87 -36.48
CA GLY A 132 -0.77 -0.13 -36.05
C GLY A 132 0.33 -0.28 -37.06
N ARG A 133 0.70 0.80 -37.76
CA ARG A 133 1.77 0.78 -38.77
C ARG A 133 2.89 1.72 -38.34
N HIS A 134 4.07 1.15 -38.19
CA HIS A 134 5.30 1.89 -37.94
C HIS A 134 6.18 1.83 -39.18
N LYS A 135 6.43 3.00 -39.80
CA LYS A 135 7.38 3.13 -40.90
C LYS A 135 8.28 4.30 -40.60
N LYS A 136 9.54 4.05 -40.34
CA LYS A 136 10.54 5.11 -40.10
C LYS A 136 11.76 4.81 -40.97
N GLN A 137 12.12 5.77 -41.82
CA GLN A 137 13.27 5.69 -42.69
C GLN A 137 14.08 6.96 -42.56
N THR A 138 15.16 6.91 -41.78
CA THR A 138 16.10 8.02 -41.58
C THR A 138 17.51 7.49 -41.79
N GLY A 139 17.95 7.44 -43.07
CA GLY A 139 19.30 7.04 -43.46
C GLY A 139 19.62 5.56 -43.21
N GLY A 140 20.04 4.83 -44.23
CA GLY A 140 20.51 3.45 -44.11
C GLY A 140 19.38 2.39 -43.87
N SER A 141 19.29 1.85 -42.68
CA SER A 141 18.32 0.80 -42.36
C SER A 141 16.97 1.38 -41.96
N GLY A 142 15.90 1.05 -42.70
CA GLY A 142 14.52 1.44 -42.35
C GLY A 142 13.93 0.53 -41.28
N GLN A 143 13.06 1.09 -40.45
CA GLN A 143 12.23 0.32 -39.50
C GLN A 143 10.82 0.19 -40.06
N PHE A 144 10.32 -1.02 -40.13
CA PHE A 144 8.97 -1.32 -40.59
C PHE A 144 8.29 -2.30 -39.66
N GLY A 145 7.06 -2.01 -39.27
CA GLY A 145 6.18 -2.90 -38.55
C GLY A 145 4.74 -2.58 -38.92
N ASP A 146 3.97 -3.60 -39.22
CA ASP A 146 2.53 -3.48 -39.51
C ASP A 146 1.81 -4.60 -38.77
N VAL A 147 0.89 -4.20 -37.89
CA VAL A 147 0.15 -5.12 -37.03
C VAL A 147 -1.30 -4.74 -36.95
N TRP A 148 -2.17 -5.72 -37.04
CA TRP A 148 -3.58 -5.57 -36.72
C TRP A 148 -3.84 -6.13 -35.34
N ILE A 149 -4.46 -5.33 -34.48
CA ILE A 149 -4.82 -5.73 -33.12
C ILE A 149 -6.33 -5.63 -32.98
N ARG A 150 -6.93 -6.71 -32.51
CA ARG A 150 -8.34 -6.76 -32.13
C ARG A 150 -8.45 -6.61 -30.62
N PHE A 151 -9.19 -5.62 -30.16
CA PHE A 151 -9.48 -5.38 -28.77
C PHE A 151 -10.91 -5.86 -28.49
N GLU A 152 -11.06 -6.73 -27.52
CA GLU A 152 -12.34 -7.29 -27.10
C GLU A 152 -12.62 -7.02 -25.63
N PRO A 153 -13.90 -6.80 -25.22
CA PRO A 153 -14.25 -6.75 -23.82
C PRO A 153 -13.94 -8.10 -23.16
N ASN A 154 -13.26 -8.09 -22.04
CA ASN A 154 -13.09 -9.28 -21.21
C ASN A 154 -14.06 -9.19 -20.03
N GLU A 155 -15.04 -10.11 -19.98
CA GLU A 155 -16.01 -10.19 -18.89
C GLU A 155 -15.64 -11.25 -17.84
N GLU A 156 -14.66 -12.12 -18.14
CA GLU A 156 -14.29 -13.23 -17.29
C GLU A 156 -13.19 -12.88 -16.28
N SER A 157 -12.39 -11.87 -16.56
CA SER A 157 -11.32 -11.42 -15.63
C SER A 157 -11.07 -9.93 -15.71
N GLU A 158 -10.56 -9.35 -14.62
CA GLU A 158 -10.10 -7.96 -14.57
C GLU A 158 -8.73 -7.74 -15.23
N GLU A 159 -8.05 -8.82 -15.58
CA GLU A 159 -6.73 -8.79 -16.19
C GLU A 159 -6.80 -8.79 -17.71
N MET A 160 -5.81 -8.17 -18.34
CA MET A 160 -5.66 -8.18 -19.78
C MET A 160 -5.18 -9.56 -20.24
N VAL A 161 -5.95 -10.22 -21.10
CA VAL A 161 -5.59 -11.49 -21.74
C VAL A 161 -5.03 -11.18 -23.13
N PHE A 162 -3.83 -11.65 -23.39
CA PHE A 162 -3.20 -11.56 -24.72
C PHE A 162 -3.37 -12.87 -25.47
N ALA A 163 -3.90 -12.80 -26.67
CA ALA A 163 -3.99 -13.93 -27.60
C ALA A 163 -3.30 -13.58 -28.91
N GLU A 164 -2.63 -14.54 -29.51
CA GLU A 164 -1.94 -14.43 -30.79
C GLU A 164 -2.68 -15.22 -31.86
N GLU A 165 -3.00 -14.55 -32.97
CA GLU A 165 -3.63 -15.16 -34.16
C GLU A 165 -2.76 -14.95 -35.42
N VAL A 166 -1.43 -14.87 -35.25
CA VAL A 166 -0.52 -14.68 -36.39
C VAL A 166 -0.44 -15.96 -37.20
N PHE A 167 -0.83 -15.88 -38.49
CA PHE A 167 -0.81 -17.00 -39.42
C PHE A 167 0.31 -16.79 -40.43
N GLY A 168 1.28 -17.71 -40.46
CA GLY A 168 2.35 -17.76 -41.44
C GLY A 168 3.52 -16.83 -41.14
N GLY A 169 4.57 -17.32 -40.56
CA GLY A 169 5.89 -16.72 -40.40
C GLY A 169 6.95 -17.70 -40.91
#